data_331bb69948fe45328712ba6221ba1614
#
_entry.id   331bb69948fe45328712ba6221ba1614
#
_cell.length_a   1.000
_cell.length_b   1.000
_cell.length_c   1.000
_cell.angle_alpha   90.00
_cell.angle_beta   90.00
_cell.angle_gamma   90.00
#
_symmetry.space_group_name_H-M   'P 1'
#
loop_
_entity.id
_entity.type
_entity.pdbx_description
1 polymer ?
#
loop_
_entity_poly.entity_id
_entity_poly.type
_entity_poly.pdbx_seq_one_letter_code
_entity_poly.pdbx_strand_id
1 'polypeptide(L)' 'LKIIGRAGVGVDNVDVLAATRKGVVVVNSPEGNTIAAAEHTLAMMMAMSRYIPEANQSVKSGKWSRSSFTGVE' A
#
# COMPACT_ATOMS: atom_id res chain seq x y z
N LEU A 1 -14.07 26.00 -10.24
CA LEU A 1 -13.86 24.58 -10.12
C LEU A 1 -15.21 23.87 -10.03
N LYS A 2 -15.43 22.89 -10.87
CA LYS A 2 -16.73 22.19 -10.97
C LYS A 2 -16.66 20.75 -10.48
N ILE A 3 -15.48 20.13 -10.55
CA ILE A 3 -15.28 18.73 -10.19
C ILE A 3 -13.89 18.50 -9.64
N ILE A 4 -13.79 17.61 -8.66
CA ILE A 4 -12.54 17.09 -8.13
C ILE A 4 -12.53 15.57 -8.33
N GLY A 5 -11.56 15.07 -9.06
CA GLY A 5 -11.36 13.63 -9.27
C GLY A 5 -10.19 13.13 -8.45
N ARG A 6 -10.40 12.09 -7.64
CA ARG A 6 -9.37 11.46 -6.84
C ARG A 6 -8.98 10.12 -7.50
N ALA A 7 -7.71 9.98 -7.84
CA ALA A 7 -7.19 8.75 -8.46
C ALA A 7 -6.95 7.65 -7.40
N GLY A 8 -8.00 7.26 -6.72
CA GLY A 8 -7.95 6.26 -5.67
C GLY A 8 -9.31 6.09 -5.03
N VAL A 9 -9.39 5.19 -4.04
CA VAL A 9 -10.65 4.90 -3.35
C VAL A 9 -10.95 5.98 -2.30
N GLY A 10 -9.97 6.32 -1.47
CA GLY A 10 -10.18 7.26 -0.37
C GLY A 10 -10.21 8.71 -0.82
N VAL A 11 -11.01 9.50 -0.12
CA VAL A 11 -11.14 10.94 -0.36
C VAL A 11 -10.81 11.75 0.90
N ASP A 12 -10.05 11.15 1.82
CA ASP A 12 -9.69 11.76 3.11
C ASP A 12 -8.80 12.99 2.99
N ASN A 13 -8.11 13.15 1.85
CA ASN A 13 -7.33 14.35 1.56
C ASN A 13 -8.15 15.44 0.85
N VAL A 14 -9.46 15.26 0.73
CA VAL A 14 -10.38 16.22 0.12
C VAL A 14 -11.45 16.56 1.14
N ASP A 15 -11.70 17.86 1.34
CA ASP A 15 -12.81 18.31 2.17
C ASP A 15 -14.12 18.22 1.38
N VAL A 16 -14.77 17.06 1.46
CA VAL A 16 -15.99 16.78 0.69
C VAL A 16 -17.14 17.69 1.10
N LEU A 17 -17.27 18.01 2.39
CA LEU A 17 -18.31 18.93 2.86
C LEU A 17 -18.13 20.33 2.30
N ALA A 18 -16.90 20.85 2.31
CA ALA A 18 -16.62 22.16 1.76
C ALA A 18 -16.85 22.19 0.24
N ALA A 19 -16.45 21.13 -0.47
CA ALA A 19 -16.69 21.00 -1.90
C ALA A 19 -18.19 20.99 -2.21
N THR A 20 -18.95 20.23 -1.43
CA THR A 20 -20.42 20.16 -1.59
C THR A 20 -21.08 21.52 -1.38
N ARG A 21 -20.66 22.28 -0.37
CA ARG A 21 -21.17 23.63 -0.10
C ARG A 21 -20.88 24.58 -1.23
N LYS A 22 -19.79 24.40 -1.95
CA LYS A 22 -19.39 25.21 -3.10
C LYS A 22 -19.97 24.71 -4.43
N GLY A 23 -20.77 23.65 -4.41
CA GLY A 23 -21.31 23.04 -5.60
C GLY A 23 -20.30 22.29 -6.45
N VAL A 24 -19.19 21.84 -5.84
CA VAL A 24 -18.13 21.09 -6.51
C VAL A 24 -18.37 19.60 -6.30
N VAL A 25 -18.44 18.83 -7.39
CA VAL A 25 -18.61 17.37 -7.34
C VAL A 25 -17.27 16.71 -7.04
N VAL A 26 -17.25 15.78 -6.09
CA VAL A 26 -16.08 14.98 -5.77
C VAL A 26 -16.33 13.55 -6.21
N VAL A 27 -15.43 13.01 -7.02
CA VAL A 27 -15.51 11.63 -7.51
C VAL A 27 -14.22 10.89 -7.16
N ASN A 28 -14.31 9.58 -7.05
CA ASN A 28 -13.17 8.72 -6.74
C ASN A 28 -13.05 7.61 -7.80
N SER A 29 -12.03 6.78 -7.64
CA SER A 29 -11.85 5.57 -8.46
C SER A 29 -11.96 4.36 -7.52
N PRO A 30 -13.17 3.82 -7.28
CA PRO A 30 -13.41 2.83 -6.23
C PRO A 30 -12.60 1.55 -6.37
N GLU A 31 -12.21 1.18 -7.58
CA GLU A 31 -11.46 -0.05 -7.84
C GLU A 31 -10.07 0.22 -8.43
N GLY A 32 -9.63 1.48 -8.44
CA GLY A 32 -8.43 1.89 -9.15
C GLY A 32 -7.16 1.17 -8.68
N ASN A 33 -7.04 0.87 -7.40
CA ASN A 33 -5.85 0.22 -6.83
C ASN A 33 -6.19 -0.85 -5.79
N THR A 34 -7.43 -1.32 -5.72
CA THR A 34 -7.88 -2.23 -4.67
C THR A 34 -7.10 -3.55 -4.67
N ILE A 35 -6.98 -4.19 -5.83
CA ILE A 35 -6.26 -5.47 -5.96
C ILE A 35 -4.78 -5.27 -5.72
N ALA A 36 -4.19 -4.22 -6.29
CA ALA A 36 -2.77 -3.93 -6.10
C ALA A 36 -2.43 -3.70 -4.62
N ALA A 37 -3.26 -2.96 -3.91
CA ALA A 37 -3.08 -2.73 -2.47
C ALA A 37 -3.22 -4.02 -1.67
N ALA A 38 -4.18 -4.87 -2.00
CA ALA A 38 -4.37 -6.15 -1.35
C ALA A 38 -3.18 -7.09 -1.57
N GLU A 39 -2.72 -7.20 -2.80
CA GLU A 39 -1.56 -8.03 -3.13
C GLU A 39 -0.30 -7.54 -2.43
N HIS A 40 -0.08 -6.23 -2.41
CA HIS A 40 1.07 -5.65 -1.73
C HIS A 40 1.03 -5.91 -0.22
N THR A 41 -0.16 -5.83 0.38
CA THR A 41 -0.37 -6.15 1.79
C THR A 41 0.04 -7.58 2.11
N LEU A 42 -0.43 -8.54 1.32
CA LEU A 42 -0.08 -9.95 1.50
C LEU A 42 1.42 -10.18 1.28
N ALA A 43 2.00 -9.56 0.25
CA ALA A 43 3.43 -9.66 -0.03
C ALA A 43 4.26 -9.15 1.16
N MET A 44 3.88 -8.03 1.75
CA MET A 44 4.57 -7.47 2.92
C MET A 44 4.43 -8.36 4.14
N MET A 45 3.25 -8.92 4.38
CA MET A 45 3.03 -9.85 5.50
C MET A 45 3.92 -11.09 5.38
N MET A 46 3.97 -11.69 4.20
CA MET A 46 4.79 -12.87 3.95
C MET A 46 6.28 -12.54 4.05
N ALA A 47 6.70 -11.40 3.51
CA ALA A 47 8.09 -10.96 3.57
C ALA A 47 8.53 -10.75 5.03
N MET A 48 7.68 -10.15 5.86
CA MET A 48 7.96 -9.96 7.28
C MET A 48 8.07 -11.28 8.03
N SER A 49 7.15 -12.21 7.78
CA SER A 49 7.08 -13.48 8.50
C SER A 49 8.30 -14.37 8.25
N ARG A 50 8.97 -14.21 7.12
CA ARG A 50 10.10 -15.05 6.71
C ARG A 50 11.41 -14.26 6.59
N TYR A 51 11.46 -13.04 7.09
CA TYR A 51 12.66 -12.18 7.07
C TYR A 51 13.27 -11.98 5.68
N ILE A 52 12.43 -11.81 4.67
CA ILE A 52 12.90 -11.72 3.28
C ILE A 52 13.84 -10.52 3.05
N PRO A 53 13.51 -9.28 3.49
CA PRO A 53 14.43 -8.15 3.29
C PRO A 53 15.78 -8.36 3.98
N GLU A 54 15.76 -8.84 5.21
CA GLU A 54 16.98 -9.07 6.01
C GLU A 54 17.84 -10.18 5.40
N ALA A 55 17.20 -11.26 4.94
CA ALA A 55 17.88 -12.37 4.29
C ALA A 55 18.53 -11.93 2.97
N ASN A 56 17.80 -11.14 2.18
CA ASN A 56 18.30 -10.58 0.93
C ASN A 56 19.53 -9.70 1.17
N GLN A 57 19.47 -8.83 2.17
CA GLN A 57 20.58 -7.97 2.56
C GLN A 57 21.80 -8.79 2.99
N SER A 58 21.58 -9.83 3.80
CA SER A 58 22.64 -10.72 4.28
C SER A 58 23.35 -11.40 3.12
N VAL A 59 22.62 -11.98 2.18
CA VAL A 59 23.20 -12.66 1.02
C VAL A 59 23.96 -11.68 0.13
N LYS A 60 23.41 -10.50 -0.12
CA LYS A 60 24.06 -9.46 -0.94
C LYS A 60 25.35 -8.96 -0.31
N SER A 61 25.47 -9.00 1.03
CA SER A 61 26.69 -8.63 1.73
C SER A 61 27.70 -9.78 1.84
N GLY A 62 27.43 -10.92 1.21
CA GLY A 62 28.34 -12.06 1.16
C GLY A 62 28.25 -13.03 2.32
N LYS A 63 27.19 -12.93 3.14
CA LYS A 63 26.98 -13.80 4.30
C LYS A 63 26.03 -14.95 3.96
N TRP A 64 26.18 -16.05 4.70
CA TRP A 64 25.31 -17.22 4.58
C TRP A 64 24.84 -17.64 5.96
N SER A 65 23.67 -17.17 6.39
CA SER A 65 23.15 -17.33 7.75
C SER A 65 21.76 -17.98 7.76
N ARG A 66 21.65 -19.18 7.22
CA ARG A 66 20.37 -19.89 7.03
C ARG A 66 19.50 -19.91 8.28
N SER A 67 20.07 -20.25 9.43
CA SER A 67 19.33 -20.43 10.68
C SER A 67 18.85 -19.12 11.30
N SER A 68 19.40 -17.98 10.88
CA SER A 68 19.01 -16.66 11.42
C SER A 68 17.67 -16.16 10.87
N PHE A 69 17.19 -16.72 9.78
CA PHE A 69 16.01 -16.21 9.06
C PHE A 69 14.91 -17.27 8.93
N THR A 70 14.71 -18.06 9.98
CA THR A 70 13.71 -19.14 9.96
C THR A 70 12.27 -18.61 9.88
N GLY A 71 11.96 -17.60 10.70
CA GLY A 71 10.64 -16.99 10.71
C GLY A 71 9.52 -17.91 11.14
N VAL A 72 8.31 -17.63 10.68
CA VAL A 72 7.10 -18.40 10.99
C VAL A 72 6.37 -18.77 9.70
N GLU A 73 5.69 -19.91 9.76
CA GLU A 73 4.83 -20.37 8.66
C GLU A 73 3.39 -19.90 8.84
#